data_2307604d0320206e4d2cc4d732644ab0
#
_entry.id   2307604d0320206e4d2cc4d732644ab0
#
_cell.length_a   1.000
_cell.length_b   1.000
_cell.length_c   1.000
_cell.angle_alpha   90.00
_cell.angle_beta   90.00
_cell.angle_gamma   90.00
#
_symmetry.space_group_name_H-M   'P 1'
#
loop_
_entity.id
_entity.type
_entity.pdbx_description
1 polymer ?
#
loop_
_entity_poly.entity_id
_entity_poly.type
_entity_poly.pdbx_seq_one_letter_code
_entity_poly.pdbx_strand_id
1 'polypeptide(L)'
;MVKYLVAFIILLNISCNKSNDTTIACFKGKLVLKGICMNYVIQITEGDVDKSLFESVWQNPLSNTTYQNVFGLASICNFPSTINEGDEFYFTIPKNPIPQTCAQCKAYSPIPNKKISIEICSK
;
A
#
# COMPACT_ATOMS: atom_id res chain seq x y z
N MET A 1 53.41 10.43 51.11
CA MET A 1 51.97 10.69 51.11
C MET A 1 51.44 10.40 49.72
N VAL A 2 50.75 9.32 49.56
CA VAL A 2 50.18 8.91 48.29
C VAL A 2 48.74 9.42 48.28
N LYS A 3 48.44 10.34 47.37
CA LYS A 3 47.07 10.79 47.11
C LYS A 3 46.41 9.84 46.14
N TYR A 4 45.47 9.03 46.60
CA TYR A 4 44.64 8.22 45.78
C TYR A 4 43.60 9.07 45.08
N LEU A 5 43.74 9.23 43.79
CA LEU A 5 42.77 9.87 42.94
C LEU A 5 41.79 8.78 42.48
N VAL A 6 40.64 8.70 43.14
CA VAL A 6 39.56 7.81 42.76
C VAL A 6 38.85 8.41 41.56
N ALA A 7 39.15 7.92 40.38
CA ALA A 7 38.40 8.26 39.18
C ALA A 7 37.06 7.55 39.22
N PHE A 8 35.99 8.28 39.48
CA PHE A 8 34.61 7.80 39.43
C PHE A 8 34.16 7.74 37.96
N ILE A 9 34.27 6.56 37.38
CA ILE A 9 33.75 6.34 36.01
C ILE A 9 32.25 6.15 36.13
N ILE A 10 31.52 7.21 35.76
CA ILE A 10 30.07 7.18 35.58
C ILE A 10 29.81 6.49 34.23
N LEU A 11 29.45 5.21 34.25
CA LEU A 11 28.90 4.50 33.10
C LEU A 11 27.50 5.05 32.79
N LEU A 12 27.43 5.96 31.86
CA LEU A 12 26.17 6.37 31.24
C LEU A 12 25.62 5.19 30.42
N ASN A 13 24.73 4.42 31.02
CA ASN A 13 23.89 3.48 30.30
C ASN A 13 22.94 4.28 29.43
N ILE A 14 23.33 4.49 28.17
CA ILE A 14 22.41 4.96 27.13
C ILE A 14 21.51 3.77 26.79
N SER A 15 20.38 3.68 27.49
CA SER A 15 19.29 2.81 27.11
C SER A 15 18.68 3.34 25.82
N CYS A 16 19.10 2.77 24.68
CA CYS A 16 18.35 2.92 23.43
C CYS A 16 17.00 2.22 23.61
N ASN A 17 16.00 2.96 24.03
CA ASN A 17 14.62 2.53 23.84
C ASN A 17 14.37 2.49 22.33
N LYS A 18 14.47 1.30 21.73
CA LYS A 18 13.80 1.01 20.47
C LYS A 18 12.31 1.14 20.73
N SER A 19 11.76 2.32 20.50
CA SER A 19 10.33 2.46 20.30
C SER A 19 10.02 1.59 19.08
N ASN A 20 9.27 0.51 19.30
CA ASN A 20 8.61 -0.22 18.23
C ASN A 20 7.52 0.70 17.68
N ASP A 21 7.94 1.69 16.92
CA ASP A 21 7.06 2.46 16.09
C ASP A 21 6.67 1.55 14.93
N THR A 22 5.52 0.91 15.06
CA THR A 22 4.89 0.14 13.99
C THR A 22 4.35 1.14 12.97
N THR A 23 5.27 1.82 12.29
CA THR A 23 4.92 2.72 11.19
C THR A 23 4.37 1.83 10.10
N ILE A 24 3.04 1.89 9.92
CA ILE A 24 2.39 1.24 8.79
C ILE A 24 2.95 1.89 7.52
N ALA A 25 3.60 1.10 6.67
CA ALA A 25 4.15 1.61 5.43
C ALA A 25 3.02 2.04 4.50
N CYS A 26 2.99 3.32 4.14
CA CYS A 26 2.11 3.85 3.10
C CYS A 26 2.84 3.85 1.77
N PHE A 27 2.26 3.19 0.81
CA PHE A 27 2.68 3.21 -0.59
C PHE A 27 1.92 4.31 -1.33
N LYS A 28 2.41 4.73 -2.48
CA LYS A 28 1.70 5.65 -3.36
C LYS A 28 1.18 4.92 -4.58
N GLY A 29 -0.06 5.17 -4.92
CA GLY A 29 -0.72 4.61 -6.07
C GLY A 29 -1.41 5.67 -6.92
N LYS A 30 -1.79 5.25 -8.12
CA LYS A 30 -2.57 6.03 -9.06
C LYS A 30 -3.70 5.16 -9.60
N LEU A 31 -4.93 5.67 -9.59
CA LEU A 31 -6.04 4.99 -10.25
C LEU A 31 -5.90 5.18 -11.76
N VAL A 32 -5.42 4.16 -12.47
CA VAL A 32 -5.14 4.24 -13.90
C VAL A 32 -6.30 3.80 -14.77
N LEU A 33 -7.24 3.03 -14.21
CA LEU A 33 -8.45 2.61 -14.90
C LEU A 33 -9.61 2.51 -13.90
N LYS A 34 -10.67 3.28 -14.15
CA LYS A 34 -11.90 3.27 -13.37
C LYS A 34 -12.99 2.56 -14.18
N GLY A 35 -12.89 1.22 -14.24
CA GLY A 35 -13.85 0.40 -14.98
C GLY A 35 -15.20 0.31 -14.28
N ILE A 36 -16.22 -0.14 -15.03
CA ILE A 36 -17.57 -0.37 -14.48
C ILE A 36 -17.54 -1.38 -13.36
N CYS A 37 -18.52 -1.31 -12.46
CA CYS A 37 -18.67 -2.26 -11.34
C CYS A 37 -17.44 -2.35 -10.44
N MET A 38 -16.75 -1.24 -10.20
CA MET A 38 -15.54 -1.18 -9.38
C MET A 38 -14.40 -2.10 -9.90
N ASN A 39 -14.41 -2.43 -11.18
CA ASN A 39 -13.26 -3.08 -11.82
C ASN A 39 -12.15 -2.05 -12.03
N TYR A 40 -11.47 -1.71 -10.94
CA TYR A 40 -10.46 -0.68 -10.90
C TYR A 40 -9.06 -1.26 -11.01
N VAL A 41 -8.19 -0.55 -11.72
CA VAL A 41 -6.77 -0.87 -11.84
C VAL A 41 -5.95 0.24 -11.20
N ILE A 42 -5.08 -0.14 -10.30
CA ILE A 42 -4.21 0.76 -9.54
C ILE A 42 -2.76 0.49 -9.92
N GLN A 43 -2.05 1.55 -10.25
CA GLN A 43 -0.62 1.51 -10.48
C GLN A 43 0.12 1.90 -9.21
N ILE A 44 1.17 1.15 -8.88
CA ILE A 44 2.09 1.49 -7.80
C ILE A 44 3.09 2.50 -8.36
N THR A 45 3.15 3.70 -7.76
CA THR A 45 4.02 4.79 -8.19
C THR A 45 5.20 5.02 -7.26
N GLU A 46 5.05 4.71 -5.97
CA GLU A 46 6.12 4.79 -4.97
C GLU A 46 5.97 3.71 -3.90
N GLY A 47 7.10 3.22 -3.42
CA GLY A 47 7.21 2.27 -2.33
C GLY A 47 7.61 0.87 -2.78
N ASP A 48 8.12 0.10 -1.84
CA ASP A 48 8.62 -1.26 -2.07
C ASP A 48 7.53 -2.28 -1.74
N VAL A 49 6.58 -2.42 -2.66
CA VAL A 49 5.52 -3.43 -2.58
C VAL A 49 6.10 -4.77 -3.03
N ASP A 50 5.73 -5.85 -2.35
CA ASP A 50 6.12 -7.21 -2.75
C ASP A 50 5.70 -7.48 -4.21
N LYS A 51 6.69 -7.80 -5.03
CA LYS A 51 6.51 -8.02 -6.49
C LYS A 51 5.61 -9.21 -6.82
N SER A 52 5.38 -10.11 -5.88
CA SER A 52 4.45 -11.21 -6.06
C SER A 52 2.98 -10.78 -6.06
N LEU A 53 2.67 -9.57 -5.55
CA LEU A 53 1.32 -9.08 -5.34
C LEU A 53 0.73 -8.33 -6.54
N PHE A 54 1.57 -7.88 -7.46
CA PHE A 54 1.14 -7.08 -8.61
C PHE A 54 1.77 -7.59 -9.92
N GLU A 55 1.26 -7.12 -11.02
CA GLU A 55 1.80 -7.42 -12.34
C GLU A 55 2.74 -6.29 -12.79
N SER A 56 3.96 -6.67 -13.17
CA SER A 56 4.95 -5.70 -13.68
C SER A 56 4.52 -5.09 -15.01
N VAL A 57 3.81 -5.86 -15.83
CA VAL A 57 3.22 -5.42 -17.11
C VAL A 57 1.86 -6.08 -17.27
N TRP A 58 0.86 -5.27 -17.61
CA TRP A 58 -0.47 -5.75 -17.97
C TRP A 58 -1.03 -4.97 -19.15
N GLN A 59 -1.53 -5.69 -20.14
CA GLN A 59 -2.19 -5.07 -21.28
C GLN A 59 -3.71 -5.24 -21.15
N ASN A 60 -4.43 -4.11 -21.21
CA ASN A 60 -5.90 -4.15 -21.25
C ASN A 60 -6.35 -4.72 -22.61
N PRO A 61 -7.05 -5.87 -22.64
CA PRO A 61 -7.46 -6.50 -23.89
C PRO A 61 -8.51 -5.70 -24.66
N LEU A 62 -9.21 -4.74 -24.02
CA LEU A 62 -10.22 -3.90 -24.71
C LEU A 62 -9.60 -2.70 -25.40
N SER A 63 -8.57 -2.08 -24.81
CA SER A 63 -7.96 -0.84 -25.32
C SER A 63 -6.58 -1.05 -25.94
N ASN A 64 -5.98 -2.23 -25.74
CA ASN A 64 -4.57 -2.52 -26.02
C ASN A 64 -3.56 -1.60 -25.31
N THR A 65 -4.02 -0.83 -24.32
CA THR A 65 -3.15 0.00 -23.49
C THR A 65 -2.35 -0.90 -22.54
N THR A 66 -1.04 -0.66 -22.48
CA THR A 66 -0.14 -1.38 -21.56
C THR A 66 0.14 -0.55 -20.32
N TYR A 67 0.01 -1.18 -19.16
CA TYR A 67 0.26 -0.58 -17.85
C TYR A 67 1.40 -1.32 -17.15
N GLN A 68 2.17 -0.59 -16.36
CA GLN A 68 3.28 -1.15 -15.57
C GLN A 68 2.98 -1.09 -14.08
N ASN A 69 3.41 -2.10 -13.34
CA ASN A 69 3.29 -2.19 -11.89
C ASN A 69 1.86 -1.97 -11.40
N VAL A 70 0.94 -2.78 -11.88
CA VAL A 70 -0.50 -2.64 -11.62
C VAL A 70 -1.09 -3.86 -10.94
N PHE A 71 -2.19 -3.61 -10.24
CA PHE A 71 -3.05 -4.65 -9.64
C PHE A 71 -4.52 -4.27 -9.76
N GLY A 72 -5.38 -5.27 -9.71
CA GLY A 72 -6.81 -5.07 -9.59
C GLY A 72 -7.20 -4.77 -8.14
N LEU A 73 -8.14 -3.87 -7.93
CA LEU A 73 -8.68 -3.57 -6.62
C LEU A 73 -9.55 -4.73 -6.10
N ALA A 74 -9.16 -5.31 -4.95
CA ALA A 74 -9.96 -6.34 -4.27
C ALA A 74 -10.94 -5.74 -3.24
N SER A 75 -10.53 -4.71 -2.51
CA SER A 75 -11.31 -4.04 -1.45
C SER A 75 -12.27 -2.98 -2.00
N ILE A 76 -13.18 -3.40 -2.86
CA ILE A 76 -14.08 -2.48 -3.60
C ILE A 76 -15.10 -1.78 -2.70
N CYS A 77 -15.51 -2.41 -1.58
CA CYS A 77 -16.53 -1.85 -0.69
C CYS A 77 -16.07 -0.63 0.10
N ASN A 78 -14.77 -0.48 0.29
CA ASN A 78 -14.17 0.57 1.13
C ASN A 78 -13.38 1.60 0.33
N PHE A 79 -13.35 1.48 -0.98
CA PHE A 79 -12.60 2.41 -1.82
C PHE A 79 -13.38 3.72 -1.99
N PRO A 80 -12.76 4.89 -1.71
CA PRO A 80 -13.45 6.16 -1.78
C PRO A 80 -13.97 6.48 -3.17
N SER A 81 -15.24 6.84 -3.28
CA SER A 81 -15.87 7.25 -4.56
C SER A 81 -15.34 8.58 -5.10
N THR A 82 -14.68 9.36 -4.25
CA THR A 82 -14.06 10.65 -4.60
C THR A 82 -12.77 10.54 -5.39
N ILE A 83 -12.12 9.35 -5.37
CA ILE A 83 -10.93 9.10 -6.18
C ILE A 83 -11.35 8.82 -7.62
N ASN A 84 -10.84 9.63 -8.54
CA ASN A 84 -11.12 9.53 -9.96
C ASN A 84 -9.94 8.97 -10.74
N GLU A 85 -10.20 8.54 -11.97
CA GLU A 85 -9.13 8.09 -12.87
C GLU A 85 -8.10 9.19 -13.07
N GLY A 86 -6.84 8.85 -12.88
CA GLY A 86 -5.72 9.78 -12.90
C GLY A 86 -5.30 10.31 -11.53
N ASP A 87 -6.14 10.18 -10.49
CA ASP A 87 -5.80 10.64 -9.15
C ASP A 87 -4.76 9.76 -8.48
N GLU A 88 -3.86 10.40 -7.74
CA GLU A 88 -2.88 9.74 -6.88
C GLU A 88 -3.36 9.73 -5.43
N PHE A 89 -2.99 8.69 -4.72
CA PHE A 89 -3.35 8.53 -3.31
C PHE A 89 -2.33 7.64 -2.58
N TYR A 90 -2.35 7.71 -1.26
CA TYR A 90 -1.54 6.83 -0.42
C TYR A 90 -2.37 5.69 0.11
N PHE A 91 -1.79 4.49 0.17
CA PHE A 91 -2.47 3.29 0.64
C PHE A 91 -1.54 2.37 1.42
N THR A 92 -2.14 1.55 2.25
CA THR A 92 -1.48 0.42 2.92
C THR A 92 -2.15 -0.89 2.53
N ILE A 93 -1.41 -1.99 2.68
CA ILE A 93 -1.91 -3.34 2.42
C ILE A 93 -2.13 -4.02 3.77
N PRO A 94 -3.39 -4.17 4.23
CA PRO A 94 -3.67 -4.80 5.51
C PRO A 94 -3.35 -6.28 5.49
N LYS A 95 -2.82 -6.81 6.60
CA LYS A 95 -2.58 -8.26 6.75
C LYS A 95 -3.88 -9.07 6.81
N ASN A 96 -4.91 -8.49 7.42
CA ASN A 96 -6.24 -9.09 7.56
C ASN A 96 -7.26 -8.16 6.88
N PRO A 97 -7.48 -8.32 5.57
CA PRO A 97 -8.43 -7.47 4.85
C PRO A 97 -9.85 -7.57 5.41
N ILE A 98 -10.57 -6.45 5.39
CA ILE A 98 -11.99 -6.43 5.78
C ILE A 98 -12.79 -7.25 4.75
N PRO A 99 -13.70 -8.15 5.22
CA PRO A 99 -14.58 -8.88 4.30
C PRO A 99 -15.43 -7.93 3.45
N GLN A 100 -15.55 -8.23 2.17
CA GLN A 100 -16.30 -7.44 1.20
C GLN A 100 -17.77 -7.89 1.22
N THR A 101 -18.61 -7.16 1.96
CA THR A 101 -20.03 -7.50 2.20
C THR A 101 -21.02 -6.57 1.50
N CYS A 102 -20.54 -5.54 0.80
CA CYS A 102 -21.39 -4.64 0.04
C CYS A 102 -22.01 -5.33 -1.18
N ALA A 103 -23.10 -4.79 -1.69
CA ALA A 103 -23.69 -5.23 -2.95
C ALA A 103 -22.69 -5.03 -4.08
N GLN A 104 -22.41 -6.09 -4.84
CA GLN A 104 -21.46 -6.08 -5.95
C GLN A 104 -22.20 -6.30 -7.25
N CYS A 105 -21.95 -5.47 -8.24
CA CYS A 105 -22.46 -5.74 -9.57
C CYS A 105 -21.56 -6.75 -10.31
N LYS A 106 -22.16 -7.49 -11.26
CA LYS A 106 -21.49 -8.61 -11.94
C LYS A 106 -21.04 -8.28 -13.38
N ALA A 107 -21.15 -7.02 -13.79
CA ALA A 107 -20.70 -6.64 -15.12
C ALA A 107 -19.17 -6.75 -15.20
N TYR A 108 -18.70 -7.36 -16.27
CA TYR A 108 -17.27 -7.59 -16.47
C TYR A 108 -16.59 -6.38 -17.10
N SER A 109 -15.43 -6.05 -16.58
CA SER A 109 -14.44 -5.18 -17.20
C SER A 109 -13.06 -5.75 -16.87
N PRO A 110 -12.13 -5.83 -17.83
CA PRO A 110 -10.83 -6.46 -17.60
C PRO A 110 -10.02 -5.72 -16.53
N ILE A 111 -9.43 -6.49 -15.63
CA ILE A 111 -8.43 -6.04 -14.65
C ILE A 111 -7.31 -7.07 -14.57
N PRO A 112 -6.14 -6.72 -14.00
CA PRO A 112 -5.09 -7.70 -13.73
C PRO A 112 -5.58 -8.88 -12.88
N ASN A 113 -5.03 -10.07 -13.10
CA ASN A 113 -5.38 -11.24 -12.32
C ASN A 113 -4.96 -11.11 -10.84
N LYS A 114 -3.85 -10.42 -10.59
CA LYS A 114 -3.41 -10.13 -9.24
C LYS A 114 -4.22 -8.98 -8.67
N LYS A 115 -4.91 -9.25 -7.56
CA LYS A 115 -5.75 -8.29 -6.85
C LYS A 115 -5.22 -8.06 -5.45
N ILE A 116 -5.29 -6.82 -5.00
CA ILE A 116 -4.86 -6.44 -3.66
C ILE A 116 -6.00 -5.71 -2.94
N SER A 117 -6.23 -6.10 -1.68
CA SER A 117 -7.04 -5.32 -0.75
C SER A 117 -6.17 -4.22 -0.15
N ILE A 118 -6.64 -2.99 -0.20
CA ILE A 118 -5.93 -1.82 0.29
C ILE A 118 -6.81 -0.99 1.21
N GLU A 119 -6.16 -0.19 2.04
CA GLU A 119 -6.77 0.88 2.83
C GLU A 119 -6.09 2.20 2.51
N ILE A 120 -6.87 3.28 2.45
CA ILE A 120 -6.31 4.60 2.19
C ILE A 120 -5.59 5.11 3.43
N CYS A 121 -4.34 5.56 3.26
CA CYS A 121 -3.57 6.23 4.29
C CYS A 121 -3.75 7.74 4.20
N SER A 122 -3.87 8.39 5.36
CA SER A 122 -3.65 9.82 5.48
C SER A 122 -2.15 10.08 5.66
N LYS A 123 -1.59 10.96 4.86
CA LYS A 123 -0.20 11.42 5.00
C LYS A 123 -0.21 12.87 5.40
#